data_03ec2cb08461a1fef1b80ed53fcc102a
#
_entry.id   03ec2cb08461a1fef1b80ed53fcc102a
#
_cell.length_a   1.000
_cell.length_b   1.000
_cell.length_c   1.000
_cell.angle_alpha   90.00
_cell.angle_beta   90.00
_cell.angle_gamma   90.00
#
_symmetry.space_group_name_H-M   'P 1'
#
loop_
_entity.id
_entity.type
_entity.pdbx_description
1 polymer ?
#
loop_
_entity_poly.entity_id
_entity_poly.type
_entity_poly.pdbx_seq_one_letter_code
_entity_poly.pdbx_strand_id
1 'polypeptide(L)'
;MSLTAEQTPAGQPEYGDATYPFHITREEERQLRLLGAEAVPSLVIGQATSFDEYARQLMIPPAVMDLARKAEDLRLSAWETEAMRKHLAPATAPGEEVGLLRQILVEKYKHDPSHPPYIRVACTGRGDYDHLAAKHGHLHPDDHPKGDIGSPVVLEIWPAQHYSPIHSHGHTTGIVFCLDGQLDVMVYEHLDWNARKLGLITLTPGQCAWLSRDNYAVHRVYCPLDGGGGSTGPGYMNASADFGASFHVYLNPEETGVEDDDGDSYSRDAFNYIDEESKKRRAFATESDLSWSILRRVLANTKLT
;
A
#
# COMPACT_ATOMS: atom_id res chain seq x y z
N MET A 1 3.37 -46.10 -25.52
CA MET A 1 4.03 -44.84 -25.30
C MET A 1 3.47 -44.28 -24.00
N SER A 2 4.27 -44.37 -22.93
CA SER A 2 3.88 -43.94 -21.60
C SER A 2 4.25 -42.46 -21.44
N LEU A 3 3.25 -41.63 -21.21
CA LEU A 3 3.47 -40.23 -20.83
C LEU A 3 4.01 -40.19 -19.42
N THR A 4 5.27 -39.84 -19.26
CA THR A 4 5.90 -39.54 -17.97
C THR A 4 5.23 -38.30 -17.39
N ALA A 5 4.61 -38.46 -16.24
CA ALA A 5 4.14 -37.34 -15.43
C ALA A 5 5.35 -36.46 -15.06
N GLU A 6 5.32 -35.19 -15.46
CA GLU A 6 6.27 -34.19 -14.98
C GLU A 6 6.12 -34.09 -13.46
N GLN A 7 7.19 -34.40 -12.77
CA GLN A 7 7.26 -34.22 -11.32
C GLN A 7 7.32 -32.71 -11.04
N THR A 8 6.26 -32.18 -10.45
CA THR A 8 6.26 -30.86 -9.85
C THR A 8 7.39 -30.79 -8.81
N PRO A 9 8.22 -29.73 -8.80
CA PRO A 9 9.28 -29.59 -7.79
C PRO A 9 8.68 -29.67 -6.39
N ALA A 10 9.22 -30.52 -5.54
CA ALA A 10 8.80 -30.66 -4.16
C ALA A 10 9.02 -29.30 -3.44
N GLY A 11 7.94 -28.67 -2.99
CA GLY A 11 7.98 -27.45 -2.17
C GLY A 11 7.16 -26.27 -2.68
N GLN A 12 6.54 -26.34 -3.86
CA GLN A 12 5.55 -25.33 -4.23
C GLN A 12 4.16 -25.79 -3.69
N PRO A 13 3.46 -24.93 -2.92
CA PRO A 13 2.09 -25.24 -2.52
C PRO A 13 1.23 -25.42 -3.78
N GLU A 14 0.39 -26.45 -3.77
CA GLU A 14 -0.62 -26.60 -4.83
C GLU A 14 -1.45 -25.31 -4.89
N TYR A 15 -1.52 -24.70 -6.04
CA TYR A 15 -2.18 -23.40 -6.26
C TYR A 15 -3.63 -23.32 -5.79
N GLY A 16 -4.26 -24.45 -5.47
CA GLY A 16 -5.63 -24.51 -4.94
C GLY A 16 -5.79 -24.09 -3.48
N ASP A 17 -4.72 -24.09 -2.68
CA ASP A 17 -4.76 -23.83 -1.23
C ASP A 17 -3.97 -22.59 -0.79
N ALA A 18 -3.25 -21.93 -1.67
CA ALA A 18 -2.45 -20.75 -1.35
C ALA A 18 -3.28 -19.47 -1.44
N THR A 19 -3.20 -18.62 -0.41
CA THR A 19 -3.79 -17.27 -0.43
C THR A 19 -2.85 -16.31 -1.16
N TYR A 20 -3.22 -15.95 -2.38
CA TYR A 20 -2.52 -14.92 -3.15
C TYR A 20 -2.82 -13.52 -2.56
N PRO A 21 -1.87 -12.60 -2.51
CA PRO A 21 -0.47 -12.68 -2.99
C PRO A 21 0.52 -13.19 -1.94
N PHE A 22 0.08 -13.56 -0.77
CA PHE A 22 0.97 -13.91 0.34
C PHE A 22 1.63 -15.29 0.22
N HIS A 23 1.19 -16.12 -0.73
CA HIS A 23 1.70 -17.47 -0.94
C HIS A 23 1.68 -18.32 0.33
N ILE A 24 0.56 -18.30 1.02
CA ILE A 24 0.31 -19.07 2.26
C ILE A 24 -0.90 -19.98 2.07
N THR A 25 -0.92 -21.09 2.80
CA THR A 25 -2.10 -21.92 2.93
C THR A 25 -3.13 -21.27 3.84
N ARG A 26 -4.38 -21.74 3.82
CA ARG A 26 -5.42 -21.27 4.74
C ARG A 26 -5.09 -21.54 6.21
N GLU A 27 -4.36 -22.62 6.48
CA GLU A 27 -3.91 -22.93 7.83
C GLU A 27 -2.85 -21.93 8.31
N GLU A 28 -1.85 -21.65 7.49
CA GLU A 28 -0.85 -20.61 7.78
C GLU A 28 -1.50 -19.23 7.93
N GLU A 29 -2.48 -18.90 7.09
CA GLU A 29 -3.22 -17.63 7.21
C GLU A 29 -3.87 -17.53 8.59
N ARG A 30 -4.55 -18.58 9.05
CA ARG A 30 -5.20 -18.58 10.36
C ARG A 30 -4.19 -18.42 11.50
N GLN A 31 -3.07 -19.13 11.44
CA GLN A 31 -2.01 -19.00 12.44
C GLN A 31 -1.38 -17.61 12.44
N LEU A 32 -1.10 -17.05 11.26
CA LEU A 32 -0.51 -15.72 11.14
C LEU A 32 -1.47 -14.62 11.60
N ARG A 33 -2.78 -14.77 11.39
CA ARG A 33 -3.78 -13.84 11.93
C ARG A 33 -3.86 -13.90 13.46
N LEU A 34 -3.69 -15.06 14.06
CA LEU A 34 -3.60 -15.18 15.52
C LEU A 34 -2.36 -14.46 16.06
N LEU A 35 -1.19 -14.69 15.46
CA LEU A 35 0.04 -13.98 15.82
C LEU A 35 -0.10 -12.46 15.58
N GLY A 36 -0.74 -12.04 14.49
CA GLY A 36 -1.06 -10.65 14.21
C GLY A 36 -1.97 -10.05 15.26
N ALA A 37 -3.00 -10.78 15.71
CA ALA A 37 -3.91 -10.33 16.76
C ALA A 37 -3.18 -10.12 18.10
N GLU A 38 -2.23 -10.98 18.44
CA GLU A 38 -1.37 -10.81 19.62
C GLU A 38 -0.46 -9.58 19.50
N ALA A 39 -0.03 -9.26 18.28
CA ALA A 39 0.84 -8.11 18.00
C ALA A 39 0.08 -6.78 17.83
N VAL A 40 -1.23 -6.82 17.59
CA VAL A 40 -2.08 -5.63 17.31
C VAL A 40 -1.85 -4.47 18.29
N PRO A 41 -1.77 -4.68 19.61
CA PRO A 41 -1.55 -3.57 20.53
C PRO A 41 -0.19 -2.87 20.37
N SER A 42 0.80 -3.54 19.77
CA SER A 42 2.11 -2.94 19.50
C SER A 42 2.23 -2.35 18.10
N LEU A 43 1.41 -2.82 17.15
CA LEU A 43 1.42 -2.39 15.76
C LEU A 43 0.33 -1.36 15.46
N VAL A 44 -0.89 -1.58 15.96
CA VAL A 44 -2.05 -0.71 15.74
C VAL A 44 -2.17 0.25 16.93
N ILE A 45 -2.05 1.54 16.64
CA ILE A 45 -2.24 2.59 17.64
C ILE A 45 -3.73 2.85 17.76
N GLY A 46 -4.24 2.81 18.99
CA GLY A 46 -5.65 3.02 19.28
C GLY A 46 -5.90 3.23 20.76
N GLN A 47 -7.15 3.10 21.19
CA GLN A 47 -7.48 3.14 22.62
C GLN A 47 -7.05 1.80 23.25
N ALA A 48 -6.24 1.89 24.30
CA ALA A 48 -5.84 0.74 25.08
C ALA A 48 -7.06 0.17 25.83
N THR A 49 -7.29 -1.12 25.71
CA THR A 49 -8.37 -1.85 26.38
C THR A 49 -7.90 -2.61 27.60
N SER A 50 -6.57 -2.74 27.77
CA SER A 50 -5.92 -3.39 28.91
C SER A 50 -4.68 -2.63 29.38
N PHE A 51 -4.20 -2.93 30.59
CA PHE A 51 -2.96 -2.36 31.11
C PHE A 51 -1.74 -2.74 30.25
N ASP A 52 -1.68 -3.95 29.76
CA ASP A 52 -0.58 -4.42 28.91
C ASP A 52 -0.56 -3.69 27.55
N GLU A 53 -1.71 -3.42 26.97
CA GLU A 53 -1.84 -2.59 25.77
C GLU A 53 -1.41 -1.17 26.04
N TYR A 54 -1.83 -0.58 27.15
CA TYR A 54 -1.40 0.75 27.56
C TYR A 54 0.12 0.83 27.75
N ALA A 55 0.70 -0.16 28.45
CA ALA A 55 2.15 -0.21 28.66
C ALA A 55 2.92 -0.31 27.35
N ARG A 56 2.42 -1.10 26.37
CA ARG A 56 3.01 -1.16 25.02
C ARG A 56 2.91 0.15 24.27
N GLN A 57 1.78 0.83 24.35
CA GLN A 57 1.62 2.16 23.71
C GLN A 57 2.55 3.21 24.28
N LEU A 58 2.92 3.14 25.55
CA LEU A 58 3.90 4.06 26.16
C LEU A 58 5.31 3.95 25.56
N MET A 59 5.62 2.86 24.87
CA MET A 59 6.89 2.67 24.16
C MET A 59 6.90 3.30 22.78
N ILE A 60 5.77 3.78 22.28
CA ILE A 60 5.68 4.42 20.97
C ILE A 60 6.28 5.82 21.06
N PRO A 61 7.16 6.21 20.12
CA PRO A 61 7.74 7.55 20.12
C PRO A 61 6.65 8.65 20.15
N PRO A 62 6.83 9.70 20.96
CA PRO A 62 5.84 10.78 21.10
C PRO A 62 5.42 11.42 19.77
N ALA A 63 6.36 11.59 18.84
CA ALA A 63 6.07 12.12 17.50
C ALA A 63 5.10 11.22 16.71
N VAL A 64 5.24 9.89 16.81
CA VAL A 64 4.34 8.92 16.17
C VAL A 64 2.95 8.97 16.80
N MET A 65 2.87 9.07 18.14
CA MET A 65 1.60 9.22 18.86
C MET A 65 0.88 10.52 18.51
N ASP A 66 1.62 11.63 18.35
CA ASP A 66 1.04 12.90 17.93
C ASP A 66 0.48 12.84 16.51
N LEU A 67 1.19 12.19 15.59
CA LEU A 67 0.70 11.95 14.23
C LEU A 67 -0.55 11.06 14.23
N ALA A 68 -0.56 9.98 15.00
CA ALA A 68 -1.72 9.10 15.11
C ALA A 68 -2.97 9.85 15.59
N ARG A 69 -2.82 10.71 16.61
CA ARG A 69 -3.92 11.56 17.09
C ARG A 69 -4.39 12.55 16.04
N LYS A 70 -3.49 13.18 15.29
CA LYS A 70 -3.84 14.10 14.20
C LYS A 70 -4.52 13.39 13.04
N ALA A 71 -4.21 12.12 12.80
CA ALA A 71 -4.81 11.31 11.76
C ALA A 71 -6.16 10.67 12.19
N GLU A 72 -6.47 10.64 13.48
CA GLU A 72 -7.64 9.93 14.04
C GLU A 72 -8.97 10.34 13.39
N ASP A 73 -9.09 11.60 13.00
CA ASP A 73 -10.29 12.15 12.37
C ASP A 73 -10.24 12.18 10.83
N LEU A 74 -9.13 11.73 10.22
CA LEU A 74 -9.04 11.70 8.77
C LEU A 74 -9.98 10.65 8.19
N ARG A 75 -10.79 11.07 7.24
CA ARG A 75 -11.74 10.21 6.52
C ARG A 75 -11.86 10.70 5.08
N LEU A 76 -12.08 9.77 4.18
CA LEU A 76 -12.64 10.08 2.88
C LEU A 76 -14.15 10.26 3.03
N SER A 77 -14.69 11.32 2.45
CA SER A 77 -16.13 11.49 2.36
C SER A 77 -16.71 10.45 1.39
N ALA A 78 -17.99 10.08 1.60
CA ALA A 78 -18.68 9.18 0.69
C ALA A 78 -18.64 9.67 -0.77
N TRP A 79 -18.64 10.98 -0.95
CA TRP A 79 -18.54 11.59 -2.28
C TRP A 79 -17.14 11.39 -2.89
N GLU A 80 -16.05 11.60 -2.13
CA GLU A 80 -14.68 11.36 -2.60
C GLU A 80 -14.48 9.89 -2.95
N THR A 81 -14.94 8.99 -2.09
CA THR A 81 -14.89 7.54 -2.33
C THR A 81 -15.60 7.15 -3.63
N GLU A 82 -16.80 7.67 -3.87
CA GLU A 82 -17.56 7.38 -5.08
C GLU A 82 -16.91 7.99 -6.33
N ALA A 83 -16.39 9.21 -6.23
CA ALA A 83 -15.64 9.83 -7.32
C ALA A 83 -14.36 9.05 -7.66
N MET A 84 -13.63 8.56 -6.66
CA MET A 84 -12.46 7.69 -6.86
C MET A 84 -12.85 6.38 -7.55
N ARG A 85 -13.94 5.71 -7.13
CA ARG A 85 -14.45 4.50 -7.80
C ARG A 85 -14.73 4.75 -9.27
N LYS A 86 -15.36 5.88 -9.60
CA LYS A 86 -15.60 6.24 -10.99
C LYS A 86 -14.33 6.39 -11.81
N HIS A 87 -13.26 6.95 -11.22
CA HIS A 87 -11.96 7.06 -11.87
C HIS A 87 -11.14 5.76 -11.89
N LEU A 88 -11.48 4.79 -11.06
CA LEU A 88 -10.88 3.44 -11.04
C LEU A 88 -11.62 2.46 -11.95
N ALA A 89 -12.86 2.75 -12.33
CA ALA A 89 -13.69 1.86 -13.12
C ALA A 89 -13.00 1.45 -14.43
N PRO A 90 -13.05 0.16 -14.80
CA PRO A 90 -12.58 -0.31 -16.10
C PRO A 90 -13.49 0.21 -17.23
N ALA A 91 -12.97 0.22 -18.47
CA ALA A 91 -13.80 0.45 -19.63
C ALA A 91 -14.83 -0.66 -19.76
N THR A 92 -16.09 -0.31 -20.01
CA THR A 92 -17.19 -1.26 -20.22
C THR A 92 -17.37 -1.60 -21.70
N ALA A 93 -16.81 -0.76 -22.59
CA ALA A 93 -16.85 -0.94 -24.04
C ALA A 93 -15.50 -0.63 -24.71
N PRO A 94 -15.19 -1.25 -25.85
CA PRO A 94 -13.98 -0.93 -26.61
C PRO A 94 -13.97 0.55 -27.04
N GLY A 95 -12.88 1.27 -26.72
CA GLY A 95 -12.70 2.68 -27.06
C GLY A 95 -13.34 3.66 -26.06
N GLU A 96 -13.94 3.17 -25.00
CA GLU A 96 -14.39 4.01 -23.89
C GLU A 96 -13.18 4.62 -23.16
N GLU A 97 -13.27 5.90 -22.85
CA GLU A 97 -12.25 6.61 -22.09
C GLU A 97 -12.36 6.24 -20.61
N VAL A 98 -11.28 5.69 -20.06
CA VAL A 98 -11.22 5.35 -18.63
C VAL A 98 -10.82 6.57 -17.79
N GLY A 99 -11.21 6.56 -16.51
CA GLY A 99 -10.87 7.63 -15.58
C GLY A 99 -9.36 7.73 -15.30
N LEU A 100 -8.93 8.89 -14.77
CA LEU A 100 -7.52 9.20 -14.52
C LEU A 100 -6.79 8.12 -13.69
N LEU A 101 -7.40 7.68 -12.59
CA LEU A 101 -6.74 6.68 -11.72
C LEU A 101 -6.51 5.37 -12.46
N ARG A 102 -7.46 4.93 -13.28
CA ARG A 102 -7.31 3.73 -14.13
C ARG A 102 -6.21 3.92 -15.17
N GLN A 103 -6.09 5.09 -15.78
CA GLN A 103 -5.01 5.39 -16.74
C GLN A 103 -3.64 5.29 -16.07
N ILE A 104 -3.48 5.85 -14.87
CA ILE A 104 -2.22 5.75 -14.10
C ILE A 104 -1.87 4.28 -13.84
N LEU A 105 -2.83 3.48 -13.37
CA LEU A 105 -2.60 2.05 -13.13
C LEU A 105 -2.15 1.32 -14.40
N VAL A 106 -2.76 1.62 -15.55
CA VAL A 106 -2.37 1.05 -16.85
C VAL A 106 -0.95 1.44 -17.23
N GLU A 107 -0.58 2.70 -17.07
CA GLU A 107 0.79 3.16 -17.40
C GLU A 107 1.82 2.52 -16.46
N LYS A 108 1.55 2.47 -15.16
CA LYS A 108 2.43 1.78 -14.19
C LYS A 108 2.62 0.31 -14.54
N TYR A 109 1.54 -0.41 -14.85
CA TYR A 109 1.62 -1.82 -15.22
C TYR A 109 2.42 -2.06 -16.52
N LYS A 110 2.38 -1.13 -17.47
CA LYS A 110 3.22 -1.22 -18.68
C LYS A 110 4.72 -1.07 -18.37
N HIS A 111 5.05 -0.25 -17.38
CA HIS A 111 6.44 -0.05 -16.96
C HIS A 111 6.97 -1.18 -16.09
N ASP A 112 6.15 -1.69 -15.18
CA ASP A 112 6.49 -2.80 -14.30
C ASP A 112 5.30 -3.77 -14.17
N PRO A 113 5.26 -4.85 -14.96
CA PRO A 113 4.22 -5.86 -14.88
C PRO A 113 4.46 -6.92 -13.79
N SER A 114 5.49 -6.80 -12.97
CA SER A 114 5.88 -7.80 -11.98
C SER A 114 4.88 -7.95 -10.84
N HIS A 115 4.11 -6.90 -10.55
CA HIS A 115 3.06 -6.91 -9.54
C HIS A 115 1.93 -5.92 -9.91
N PRO A 116 0.70 -6.11 -9.38
CA PRO A 116 -0.41 -5.20 -9.64
C PRO A 116 -0.16 -3.84 -8.97
N PRO A 117 -0.18 -2.74 -9.74
CA PRO A 117 0.18 -1.43 -9.25
C PRO A 117 -0.87 -0.84 -8.31
N TYR A 118 -0.44 -0.03 -7.36
CA TYR A 118 -1.26 0.87 -6.56
C TYR A 118 -0.85 2.32 -6.86
N ILE A 119 -1.64 3.29 -6.39
CA ILE A 119 -1.40 4.71 -6.68
C ILE A 119 -0.92 5.40 -5.42
N ARG A 120 0.17 6.15 -5.54
CA ARG A 120 0.72 7.02 -4.49
C ARG A 120 0.44 8.47 -4.84
N VAL A 121 -0.25 9.17 -3.96
CA VAL A 121 -0.63 10.57 -4.13
C VAL A 121 0.18 11.43 -3.16
N ALA A 122 1.06 12.28 -3.70
CA ALA A 122 1.83 13.22 -2.89
C ALA A 122 0.91 14.25 -2.25
N CYS A 123 0.93 14.36 -0.93
CA CYS A 123 0.19 15.43 -0.23
C CYS A 123 0.85 16.80 -0.41
N THR A 124 2.17 16.82 -0.65
CA THR A 124 2.96 17.98 -1.04
C THR A 124 3.84 17.62 -2.26
N GLY A 125 4.20 18.58 -3.09
CA GLY A 125 4.98 18.30 -4.30
C GLY A 125 4.12 17.88 -5.49
N ARG A 126 4.73 17.18 -6.44
CA ARG A 126 4.10 16.75 -7.71
C ARG A 126 4.14 15.24 -7.87
N GLY A 127 3.31 14.72 -8.79
CA GLY A 127 3.33 13.33 -9.21
C GLY A 127 3.82 13.18 -10.65
N ASP A 128 4.37 12.01 -10.95
CA ASP A 128 4.93 11.66 -12.26
C ASP A 128 3.87 11.70 -13.38
N TYR A 129 2.64 11.31 -13.04
CA TYR A 129 1.51 11.22 -13.96
C TYR A 129 0.56 12.43 -13.89
N ASP A 130 0.94 13.53 -13.23
CA ASP A 130 0.12 14.75 -13.17
C ASP A 130 -0.27 15.23 -14.56
N HIS A 131 0.60 15.05 -15.55
CA HIS A 131 0.35 15.41 -16.95
C HIS A 131 -0.84 14.68 -17.60
N LEU A 132 -1.20 13.50 -17.12
CA LEU A 132 -2.34 12.74 -17.64
C LEU A 132 -3.67 13.43 -17.30
N ALA A 133 -3.73 14.19 -16.23
CA ALA A 133 -4.94 14.90 -15.82
C ALA A 133 -5.37 15.99 -16.82
N ALA A 134 -4.45 16.52 -17.62
CA ALA A 134 -4.76 17.48 -18.68
C ALA A 134 -5.74 16.91 -19.71
N LYS A 135 -5.69 15.61 -19.99
CA LYS A 135 -6.60 14.91 -20.90
C LYS A 135 -8.03 14.87 -20.40
N HIS A 136 -8.24 15.03 -19.09
CA HIS A 136 -9.56 15.04 -18.47
C HIS A 136 -10.19 16.43 -18.41
N GLY A 137 -9.62 17.43 -19.11
CA GLY A 137 -10.18 18.77 -19.26
C GLY A 137 -10.19 19.63 -17.99
N HIS A 138 -9.43 19.25 -16.97
CA HIS A 138 -9.53 19.87 -15.64
C HIS A 138 -8.32 20.73 -15.26
N LEU A 139 -7.29 20.80 -16.10
CA LEU A 139 -6.06 21.51 -15.78
C LEU A 139 -5.63 22.43 -16.90
N HIS A 140 -5.32 23.66 -16.55
CA HIS A 140 -4.53 24.52 -17.38
C HIS A 140 -3.05 24.09 -17.30
N PRO A 141 -2.24 24.21 -18.38
CA PRO A 141 -0.81 23.90 -18.35
C PRO A 141 -0.04 24.53 -17.19
N ASP A 142 -0.47 25.72 -16.74
CA ASP A 142 0.15 26.45 -15.64
C ASP A 142 -0.28 25.98 -14.24
N ASP A 143 -1.25 25.06 -14.17
CA ASP A 143 -1.80 24.54 -12.91
C ASP A 143 -1.01 23.35 -12.33
N HIS A 144 0.08 22.95 -12.98
CA HIS A 144 0.90 21.86 -12.48
C HIS A 144 1.64 22.26 -11.20
N PRO A 145 1.61 21.40 -10.17
CA PRO A 145 2.39 21.62 -8.96
C PRO A 145 3.86 21.80 -9.29
N LYS A 146 4.51 22.72 -8.58
CA LYS A 146 5.96 22.91 -8.65
C LYS A 146 6.60 22.18 -7.48
N GLY A 147 7.84 21.77 -7.65
CA GLY A 147 8.62 21.08 -6.62
C GLY A 147 9.07 19.70 -7.06
N ASP A 148 9.63 18.98 -6.12
CA ASP A 148 10.15 17.63 -6.34
C ASP A 148 9.01 16.61 -6.50
N ILE A 149 9.33 15.50 -7.17
CA ILE A 149 8.41 14.36 -7.25
C ILE A 149 8.43 13.65 -5.90
N GLY A 150 7.24 13.35 -5.38
CA GLY A 150 7.09 12.65 -4.12
C GLY A 150 6.82 13.55 -2.92
N SER A 151 6.64 12.92 -1.78
CA SER A 151 6.30 13.56 -0.52
C SER A 151 6.56 12.59 0.63
N PRO A 152 7.01 13.07 1.81
CA PRO A 152 7.05 12.23 3.02
C PRO A 152 5.65 11.91 3.56
N VAL A 153 4.61 12.53 2.97
CA VAL A 153 3.20 12.32 3.34
C VAL A 153 2.43 11.95 2.09
N VAL A 154 1.91 10.75 2.05
CA VAL A 154 1.22 10.20 0.88
C VAL A 154 -0.14 9.61 1.24
N LEU A 155 -1.10 9.80 0.34
CA LEU A 155 -2.31 8.99 0.27
C LEU A 155 -2.04 7.84 -0.71
N GLU A 156 -2.29 6.62 -0.30
CA GLU A 156 -2.18 5.46 -1.17
C GLU A 156 -3.57 4.90 -1.48
N ILE A 157 -3.82 4.62 -2.75
CA ILE A 157 -5.06 4.05 -3.27
C ILE A 157 -4.74 2.65 -3.77
N TRP A 158 -5.35 1.67 -3.13
CA TRP A 158 -5.15 0.24 -3.33
C TRP A 158 -6.37 -0.36 -4.03
N PRO A 159 -6.36 -0.54 -5.35
CA PRO A 159 -7.46 -1.26 -5.99
C PRO A 159 -7.64 -2.66 -5.38
N ALA A 160 -8.85 -3.18 -5.43
CA ALA A 160 -9.16 -4.52 -4.95
C ALA A 160 -8.19 -5.55 -5.53
N GLN A 161 -7.66 -6.45 -4.69
CA GLN A 161 -6.68 -7.49 -5.05
C GLN A 161 -5.28 -6.98 -5.45
N HIS A 162 -5.01 -5.65 -5.35
CA HIS A 162 -3.68 -5.10 -5.58
C HIS A 162 -2.86 -5.08 -4.28
N TYR A 163 -1.53 -5.07 -4.44
CA TYR A 163 -0.60 -5.19 -3.31
C TYR A 163 0.75 -4.52 -3.59
N SER A 164 1.52 -4.27 -2.54
CA SER A 164 2.94 -3.89 -2.66
C SER A 164 3.86 -5.11 -2.72
N PRO A 165 5.06 -5.01 -3.29
CA PRO A 165 6.10 -6.02 -3.08
C PRO A 165 6.48 -6.11 -1.58
N ILE A 166 7.21 -7.17 -1.19
CA ILE A 166 7.85 -7.20 0.13
C ILE A 166 8.88 -6.09 0.17
N HIS A 167 8.75 -5.16 1.12
CA HIS A 167 9.62 -3.99 1.19
C HIS A 167 9.97 -3.59 2.62
N SER A 168 10.98 -2.75 2.74
CA SER A 168 11.45 -2.19 4.00
C SER A 168 11.66 -0.69 3.83
N HIS A 169 11.25 0.06 4.84
CA HIS A 169 11.49 1.50 4.93
C HIS A 169 12.84 1.85 5.55
N GLY A 170 13.71 0.85 5.81
CA GLY A 170 15.00 1.06 6.46
C GLY A 170 14.83 1.64 7.87
N HIS A 171 15.48 2.77 8.11
CA HIS A 171 15.43 3.48 9.39
C HIS A 171 14.26 4.48 9.50
N THR A 172 13.47 4.64 8.45
CA THR A 172 12.32 5.55 8.46
C THR A 172 11.23 5.00 9.38
N THR A 173 10.78 5.82 10.31
CA THR A 173 9.61 5.54 11.15
C THR A 173 8.38 6.17 10.53
N GLY A 174 7.26 5.47 10.58
CA GLY A 174 6.04 5.99 10.00
C GLY A 174 4.76 5.44 10.59
N ILE A 175 3.68 6.03 10.18
CA ILE A 175 2.33 5.51 10.41
C ILE A 175 1.67 5.19 9.08
N VAL A 176 0.85 4.14 9.11
CA VAL A 176 -0.07 3.76 8.03
C VAL A 176 -1.47 3.82 8.62
N PHE A 177 -2.24 4.81 8.21
CA PHE A 177 -3.60 5.02 8.70
C PHE A 177 -4.61 4.60 7.64
N CYS A 178 -5.49 3.63 7.95
CA CYS A 178 -6.52 3.18 7.02
C CYS A 178 -7.68 4.19 6.97
N LEU A 179 -7.95 4.72 5.77
CA LEU A 179 -8.99 5.73 5.53
C LEU A 179 -10.30 5.12 5.02
N ASP A 180 -10.21 4.11 4.15
CA ASP A 180 -11.36 3.45 3.53
C ASP A 180 -11.04 2.00 3.18
N GLY A 181 -12.06 1.16 3.08
CA GLY A 181 -11.93 -0.25 2.72
C GLY A 181 -11.26 -1.11 3.78
N GLN A 182 -10.39 -1.99 3.36
CA GLN A 182 -9.61 -2.88 4.21
C GLN A 182 -8.22 -3.08 3.62
N LEU A 183 -7.22 -3.14 4.49
CA LEU A 183 -5.85 -3.48 4.14
C LEU A 183 -5.34 -4.61 5.03
N ASP A 184 -4.77 -5.63 4.42
CA ASP A 184 -4.06 -6.70 5.10
C ASP A 184 -2.55 -6.47 5.01
N VAL A 185 -1.87 -6.48 6.15
CA VAL A 185 -0.44 -6.25 6.26
C VAL A 185 0.22 -7.56 6.69
N MET A 186 0.99 -8.17 5.79
CA MET A 186 1.84 -9.31 6.08
C MET A 186 3.20 -8.80 6.54
N VAL A 187 3.64 -9.28 7.70
CA VAL A 187 4.91 -8.89 8.32
C VAL A 187 5.93 -10.01 8.19
N TYR A 188 7.18 -9.65 7.88
CA TYR A 188 8.29 -10.57 7.66
C TYR A 188 9.45 -10.27 8.61
N GLU A 189 10.23 -11.32 8.91
CA GLU A 189 11.38 -11.23 9.80
C GLU A 189 12.52 -10.36 9.24
N HIS A 190 12.75 -10.44 7.93
CA HIS A 190 13.78 -9.67 7.22
C HIS A 190 13.45 -9.55 5.73
N LEU A 191 14.19 -8.70 5.02
CA LEU A 191 13.94 -8.42 3.61
C LEU A 191 14.53 -9.53 2.72
N ASP A 192 13.79 -10.60 2.56
CA ASP A 192 14.11 -11.74 1.69
C ASP A 192 12.81 -12.39 1.19
N TRP A 193 12.86 -13.01 0.01
CA TRP A 193 11.71 -13.71 -0.57
C TRP A 193 11.21 -14.87 0.30
N ASN A 194 12.13 -15.59 0.92
CA ASN A 194 11.84 -16.75 1.76
C ASN A 194 11.81 -16.41 3.25
N ALA A 195 11.78 -15.14 3.61
CA ALA A 195 11.75 -14.72 5.01
C ALA A 195 10.55 -15.33 5.75
N ARG A 196 10.78 -15.67 7.02
CA ARG A 196 9.71 -16.14 7.90
C ARG A 196 8.65 -15.06 8.06
N LYS A 197 7.39 -15.45 7.89
CA LYS A 197 6.23 -14.60 8.14
C LYS A 197 5.97 -14.54 9.64
N LEU A 198 5.82 -13.32 10.17
CA LEU A 198 5.66 -13.09 11.62
C LEU A 198 4.21 -12.87 12.02
N GLY A 199 3.38 -12.38 11.13
CA GLY A 199 1.97 -12.12 11.40
C GLY A 199 1.26 -11.53 10.21
N LEU A 200 -0.06 -11.63 10.21
CA LEU A 200 -0.97 -11.03 9.24
C LEU A 200 -1.99 -10.16 9.99
N ILE A 201 -2.00 -8.87 9.69
CA ILE A 201 -2.77 -7.88 10.40
C ILE A 201 -3.74 -7.24 9.43
N THR A 202 -4.99 -7.05 9.88
CA THR A 202 -6.01 -6.34 9.12
C THR A 202 -6.20 -4.94 9.69
N LEU A 203 -6.11 -3.93 8.84
CA LEU A 203 -6.46 -2.55 9.15
C LEU A 203 -7.80 -2.21 8.49
N THR A 204 -8.68 -1.61 9.27
CA THR A 204 -9.96 -1.05 8.82
C THR A 204 -10.01 0.46 9.08
N PRO A 205 -10.96 1.21 8.50
CA PRO A 205 -11.02 2.66 8.66
C PRO A 205 -10.96 3.12 10.12
N GLY A 206 -10.04 4.02 10.40
CA GLY A 206 -9.78 4.52 11.75
C GLY A 206 -8.67 3.80 12.50
N GLN A 207 -8.13 2.71 11.96
CA GLN A 207 -6.99 2.00 12.54
C GLN A 207 -5.68 2.47 11.92
N CYS A 208 -4.64 2.48 12.73
CA CYS A 208 -3.33 2.98 12.38
C CYS A 208 -2.26 1.97 12.78
N ALA A 209 -1.40 1.61 11.85
CA ALA A 209 -0.20 0.82 12.13
C ALA A 209 1.00 1.74 12.32
N TRP A 210 1.82 1.43 13.30
CA TRP A 210 3.12 2.06 13.52
C TRP A 210 4.22 1.13 13.03
N LEU A 211 5.08 1.66 12.17
CA LEU A 211 6.17 0.96 11.51
C LEU A 211 7.50 1.64 11.85
N SER A 212 8.49 0.86 12.28
CA SER A 212 9.84 1.33 12.53
C SER A 212 10.84 0.20 12.26
N ARG A 213 12.15 0.48 12.31
CA ARG A 213 13.20 -0.51 12.18
C ARG A 213 12.99 -1.73 13.08
N ASP A 214 12.64 -1.49 14.33
CA ASP A 214 12.50 -2.53 15.36
C ASP A 214 11.06 -3.05 15.49
N ASN A 215 10.14 -2.50 14.70
CA ASN A 215 8.73 -2.83 14.77
C ASN A 215 8.13 -2.97 13.37
N TYR A 216 8.19 -4.19 12.84
CA TYR A 216 7.57 -4.55 11.55
C TYR A 216 8.10 -3.77 10.34
N ALA A 217 9.40 -3.49 10.33
CA ALA A 217 10.08 -2.76 9.26
C ALA A 217 9.87 -3.40 7.88
N VAL A 218 9.79 -4.73 7.81
CA VAL A 218 9.61 -5.47 6.56
C VAL A 218 8.19 -6.00 6.46
N HIS A 219 7.48 -5.54 5.45
CA HIS A 219 6.08 -5.92 5.27
C HIS A 219 5.65 -5.87 3.79
N ARG A 220 4.42 -6.33 3.57
CA ARG A 220 3.67 -6.22 2.32
C ARG A 220 2.25 -5.80 2.68
N VAL A 221 1.68 -4.89 1.90
CA VAL A 221 0.29 -4.45 2.03
C VAL A 221 -0.53 -5.02 0.88
N TYR A 222 -1.73 -5.45 1.17
CA TYR A 222 -2.68 -6.04 0.22
C TYR A 222 -4.09 -5.53 0.49
N CYS A 223 -4.83 -5.22 -0.55
CA CYS A 223 -6.24 -4.87 -0.48
C CYS A 223 -7.10 -6.14 -0.75
N PRO A 224 -7.70 -6.75 0.29
CA PRO A 224 -8.40 -8.03 0.15
C PRO A 224 -9.83 -7.91 -0.39
N LEU A 225 -10.26 -6.71 -0.76
CA LEU A 225 -11.60 -6.51 -1.30
C LEU A 225 -11.84 -7.37 -2.55
N ASP A 226 -13.10 -7.74 -2.79
CA ASP A 226 -13.46 -8.57 -3.93
C ASP A 226 -13.25 -7.82 -5.25
N GLY A 227 -12.39 -8.35 -6.07
CA GLY A 227 -12.09 -7.81 -7.40
C GLY A 227 -13.17 -8.05 -8.46
N GLY A 228 -14.35 -8.57 -8.08
CA GLY A 228 -15.48 -8.74 -9.01
C GLY A 228 -15.35 -9.91 -9.98
N GLY A 229 -14.74 -10.98 -9.54
CA GLY A 229 -14.74 -12.26 -10.24
C GLY A 229 -13.38 -12.72 -10.77
N GLY A 230 -12.76 -13.54 -9.99
CA GLY A 230 -11.96 -14.67 -10.38
C GLY A 230 -10.90 -14.52 -11.48
N SER A 231 -10.25 -13.39 -11.60
CA SER A 231 -9.09 -13.29 -12.48
C SER A 231 -7.82 -13.66 -11.72
N THR A 232 -7.48 -14.95 -11.75
CA THR A 232 -6.18 -15.49 -11.35
C THR A 232 -5.18 -15.47 -12.50
N GLY A 233 -5.15 -14.43 -13.29
CA GLY A 233 -4.26 -14.33 -14.44
C GLY A 233 -3.52 -12.99 -14.47
N PRO A 234 -2.60 -12.78 -15.42
CA PRO A 234 -1.92 -11.51 -15.62
C PRO A 234 -2.84 -10.32 -15.94
N GLY A 235 -4.13 -10.53 -15.86
CA GLY A 235 -5.16 -9.51 -15.91
C GLY A 235 -5.44 -8.87 -14.56
N TYR A 236 -4.43 -8.38 -13.86
CA TYR A 236 -4.58 -7.56 -12.62
C TYR A 236 -5.40 -6.29 -12.82
N MET A 237 -5.80 -6.02 -14.01
CA MET A 237 -6.74 -4.98 -14.36
C MET A 237 -8.16 -5.47 -14.08
N ASN A 238 -8.44 -5.69 -12.81
CA ASN A 238 -9.73 -6.17 -12.33
C ASN A 238 -10.92 -5.40 -12.86
N ALA A 239 -12.03 -6.11 -12.98
CA ALA A 239 -13.33 -5.53 -13.32
C ALA A 239 -13.92 -4.64 -12.20
N SER A 240 -13.38 -4.71 -10.99
CA SER A 240 -13.85 -3.93 -9.85
C SER A 240 -13.27 -2.51 -9.84
N ALA A 241 -14.09 -1.57 -9.38
CA ALA A 241 -13.70 -0.23 -9.02
C ALA A 241 -13.49 -0.06 -7.51
N ASP A 242 -13.64 -1.14 -6.73
CA ASP A 242 -13.44 -1.11 -5.29
C ASP A 242 -11.97 -0.96 -4.93
N PHE A 243 -11.71 -0.28 -3.83
CA PHE A 243 -10.37 0.02 -3.38
C PHE A 243 -10.31 0.16 -1.86
N GLY A 244 -9.12 -0.03 -1.30
CA GLY A 244 -8.74 0.47 0.01
C GLY A 244 -7.95 1.76 -0.13
N ALA A 245 -7.97 2.60 0.90
CA ALA A 245 -7.17 3.81 0.96
C ALA A 245 -6.45 3.93 2.29
N SER A 246 -5.20 4.39 2.24
CA SER A 246 -4.39 4.63 3.43
C SER A 246 -3.66 5.97 3.34
N PHE A 247 -3.43 6.56 4.50
CA PHE A 247 -2.63 7.76 4.65
C PHE A 247 -1.33 7.40 5.35
N HIS A 248 -0.21 7.75 4.76
CA HIS A 248 1.12 7.42 5.26
C HIS A 248 1.89 8.68 5.60
N VAL A 249 2.58 8.64 6.72
CA VAL A 249 3.54 9.67 7.10
C VAL A 249 4.86 8.99 7.45
N TYR A 250 5.94 9.47 6.87
CA TYR A 250 7.29 8.96 7.08
C TYR A 250 8.14 10.01 7.78
N LEU A 251 8.74 9.62 8.90
CA LEU A 251 9.59 10.45 9.74
C LEU A 251 11.02 9.98 9.68
N ASN A 252 11.96 10.92 9.67
CA ASN A 252 13.38 10.59 9.83
C ASN A 252 13.70 10.12 11.25
N PRO A 253 14.80 9.40 11.46
CA PRO A 253 15.31 9.09 12.77
C PRO A 253 15.45 10.32 13.69
N GLU A 254 15.95 11.42 13.16
CA GLU A 254 16.11 12.71 13.86
C GLU A 254 14.79 13.27 14.39
N GLU A 255 13.68 13.08 13.66
CA GLU A 255 12.34 13.54 14.06
C GLU A 255 11.72 12.65 15.15
N THR A 256 12.17 11.41 15.29
CA THR A 256 11.69 10.45 16.28
C THR A 256 12.60 10.33 17.50
N GLY A 257 13.79 10.94 17.46
CA GLY A 257 14.80 10.82 18.51
C GLY A 257 15.46 9.43 18.59
N VAL A 258 15.33 8.64 17.54
CA VAL A 258 16.03 7.35 17.40
C VAL A 258 17.41 7.65 16.81
N GLU A 259 18.48 7.48 17.61
CA GLU A 259 19.84 7.60 17.12
C GLU A 259 20.17 6.45 16.18
N ASP A 260 20.78 6.77 15.05
CA ASP A 260 21.21 5.80 14.03
C ASP A 260 22.69 5.45 14.28
N ASP A 261 22.92 4.23 14.78
CA ASP A 261 24.26 3.77 15.16
C ASP A 261 25.12 3.31 13.95
N ASP A 262 24.53 3.17 12.76
CA ASP A 262 25.21 2.50 11.62
C ASP A 262 25.80 3.45 10.56
N GLY A 263 25.66 4.76 10.69
CA GLY A 263 26.34 5.76 9.82
C GLY A 263 25.97 5.74 8.34
N ASP A 264 25.04 4.90 7.92
CA ASP A 264 24.52 4.88 6.56
C ASP A 264 23.37 5.89 6.43
N SER A 265 23.57 6.94 5.63
CA SER A 265 22.53 7.91 5.32
C SER A 265 21.47 7.25 4.43
N TYR A 266 20.46 6.67 5.02
CA TYR A 266 19.27 6.23 4.28
C TYR A 266 18.43 7.45 3.92
N SER A 267 18.28 7.67 2.62
CA SER A 267 17.36 8.70 2.11
C SER A 267 15.92 8.28 2.40
N ARG A 268 15.07 9.21 2.85
CA ARG A 268 13.61 9.05 2.87
C ARG A 268 13.03 8.66 1.51
N ASP A 269 13.79 8.92 0.48
CA ASP A 269 13.37 8.83 -0.91
C ASP A 269 13.66 7.47 -1.54
N ALA A 270 14.27 6.53 -0.79
CA ALA A 270 14.58 5.20 -1.30
C ALA A 270 14.23 4.10 -0.29
N PHE A 271 13.33 3.23 -0.69
CA PHE A 271 13.03 1.98 0.03
C PHE A 271 13.70 0.82 -0.69
N ASN A 272 13.88 -0.28 0.04
CA ASN A 272 14.32 -1.53 -0.55
C ASN A 272 13.14 -2.49 -0.65
N TYR A 273 13.05 -3.23 -1.76
CA TYR A 273 12.01 -4.21 -1.98
C TYR A 273 12.57 -5.49 -2.61
N ILE A 274 11.79 -6.56 -2.57
CA ILE A 274 12.07 -7.80 -3.28
C ILE A 274 11.31 -7.79 -4.60
N ASP A 275 12.05 -7.80 -5.68
CA ASP A 275 11.51 -7.97 -7.02
C ASP A 275 10.95 -9.38 -7.19
N GLU A 276 9.68 -9.50 -7.56
CA GLU A 276 8.96 -10.78 -7.56
C GLU A 276 9.42 -11.75 -8.64
N GLU A 277 9.91 -11.23 -9.76
CA GLU A 277 10.40 -12.08 -10.86
C GLU A 277 11.79 -12.64 -10.51
N SER A 278 12.73 -11.77 -10.20
CA SER A 278 14.11 -12.17 -9.92
C SER A 278 14.35 -12.68 -8.50
N LYS A 279 13.42 -12.46 -7.57
CA LYS A 279 13.53 -12.74 -6.12
C LYS A 279 14.72 -12.03 -5.47
N LYS A 280 15.17 -10.92 -6.05
CA LYS A 280 16.33 -10.16 -5.59
C LYS A 280 15.89 -8.83 -4.99
N ARG A 281 16.72 -8.36 -4.04
CA ARG A 281 16.58 -7.04 -3.46
C ARG A 281 16.90 -5.96 -4.50
N ARG A 282 16.05 -4.94 -4.58
CA ARG A 282 16.20 -3.73 -5.39
C ARG A 282 15.88 -2.50 -4.56
N ALA A 283 16.43 -1.36 -4.96
CA ALA A 283 16.02 -0.07 -4.43
C ALA A 283 14.79 0.45 -5.19
N PHE A 284 13.90 1.11 -4.47
CA PHE A 284 12.70 1.73 -4.99
C PHE A 284 12.72 3.22 -4.64
N ALA A 285 12.67 4.08 -5.63
CA ALA A 285 12.49 5.51 -5.40
C ALA A 285 11.05 5.77 -4.92
N THR A 286 10.90 6.53 -3.83
CA THR A 286 9.58 6.83 -3.23
C THR A 286 8.85 7.94 -3.98
N GLU A 287 8.89 7.91 -5.31
CA GLU A 287 8.18 8.85 -6.17
C GLU A 287 6.68 8.67 -6.02
N SER A 288 5.95 9.77 -6.19
CA SER A 288 4.49 9.75 -6.18
C SER A 288 3.95 9.81 -7.59
N ASP A 289 2.83 9.13 -7.81
CA ASP A 289 2.20 9.04 -9.13
C ASP A 289 1.38 10.28 -9.46
N LEU A 290 0.75 10.88 -8.46
CA LEU A 290 -0.17 12.00 -8.63
C LEU A 290 -0.01 12.98 -7.48
N SER A 291 -0.20 14.27 -7.74
CA SER A 291 -0.29 15.26 -6.67
C SER A 291 -1.71 15.35 -6.10
N TRP A 292 -1.81 15.62 -4.79
CA TRP A 292 -3.09 15.81 -4.11
C TRP A 292 -3.91 16.97 -4.70
N SER A 293 -3.26 18.05 -5.09
CA SER A 293 -3.93 19.20 -5.70
C SER A 293 -4.61 18.85 -7.02
N ILE A 294 -3.98 18.01 -7.83
CA ILE A 294 -4.54 17.49 -9.08
C ILE A 294 -5.70 16.55 -8.78
N LEU A 295 -5.50 15.55 -7.91
CA LEU A 295 -6.55 14.60 -7.55
C LEU A 295 -7.81 15.33 -7.06
N ARG A 296 -7.67 16.26 -6.13
CA ARG A 296 -8.81 17.04 -5.62
C ARG A 296 -9.60 17.75 -6.71
N ARG A 297 -8.91 18.35 -7.69
CA ARG A 297 -9.58 19.03 -8.82
C ARG A 297 -10.33 18.03 -9.71
N VAL A 298 -9.72 16.90 -10.01
CA VAL A 298 -10.34 15.84 -10.80
C VAL A 298 -11.59 15.33 -10.10
N LEU A 299 -11.50 15.01 -8.81
CA LEU A 299 -12.64 14.58 -8.02
C LEU A 299 -13.74 15.65 -7.99
N ALA A 300 -13.40 16.92 -7.71
CA ALA A 300 -14.36 18.03 -7.65
C ALA A 300 -15.14 18.26 -8.95
N ASN A 301 -14.59 17.86 -10.08
CA ASN A 301 -15.24 17.97 -11.39
C ASN A 301 -15.94 16.68 -11.82
N THR A 302 -15.87 15.62 -11.00
CA THR A 302 -16.52 14.33 -11.30
C THR A 302 -18.02 14.44 -11.11
N LYS A 303 -18.77 14.22 -12.18
CA LYS A 303 -20.23 14.16 -12.11
C LYS A 303 -20.62 12.80 -11.57
N LEU A 304 -21.16 12.77 -10.37
CA LEU A 304 -21.83 11.59 -9.82
C LEU A 304 -23.29 11.64 -10.29
N THR A 305 -23.67 10.67 -11.11
CA THR A 305 -25.07 10.53 -11.63
C THR A 305 -25.90 9.73 -10.66
#